data_0a5cfcbf6c1d2fd79646dd1cdd07e7f6
#
_entry.id   0a5cfcbf6c1d2fd79646dd1cdd07e7f6
#
_cell.length_a   1.000
_cell.length_b   1.000
_cell.length_c   1.000
_cell.angle_alpha   90.00
_cell.angle_beta   90.00
_cell.angle_gamma   90.00
#
_symmetry.space_group_name_H-M   'P 1'
#
loop_
_entity.id
_entity.type
_entity.pdbx_description
1 polymer ?
#
loop_
_entity_poly.entity_id
_entity_poly.type
_entity_poly.pdbx_seq_one_letter_code
_entity_poly.pdbx_strand_id
1 'polypeptide(L)'
;MGKITDESPLILVTCSGVSNVGKLTAQAAGVLVQREPDLFEGHLHAKQSTRDMDAVINGGKVVVIDGCGDRCAAKKLKSLCITPHIHIIATEEGNKKNGMADPLFDEIETLIAAVRREIKQ
;
A
#
# COMPACT_ATOMS: atom_id res chain seq x y z
N MET A 1 0.84 -4.67 -20.82
CA MET A 1 0.28 -5.69 -20.00
C MET A 1 0.06 -5.17 -18.59
N GLY A 2 -1.12 -5.23 -18.14
CA GLY A 2 -1.43 -4.69 -16.84
C GLY A 2 -1.01 -5.56 -15.67
N LYS A 3 -0.35 -6.65 -15.94
CA LYS A 3 -0.09 -7.66 -14.94
C LYS A 3 1.39 -7.69 -14.55
N ILE A 4 1.68 -7.77 -13.29
CA ILE A 4 3.04 -7.92 -12.81
C ILE A 4 3.37 -9.40 -12.83
N THR A 5 4.19 -9.81 -13.78
CA THR A 5 4.44 -11.23 -14.02
C THR A 5 5.88 -11.65 -13.82
N ASP A 6 6.81 -10.71 -13.70
CA ASP A 6 8.19 -11.10 -13.49
C ASP A 6 8.40 -11.48 -12.03
N GLU A 7 9.60 -11.93 -11.73
CA GLU A 7 9.93 -12.44 -10.40
C GLU A 7 10.34 -11.36 -9.42
N SER A 8 10.27 -10.09 -9.82
CA SER A 8 10.62 -9.01 -8.92
C SER A 8 9.64 -8.96 -7.77
N PRO A 9 10.11 -8.83 -6.54
CA PRO A 9 9.23 -8.76 -5.39
C PRO A 9 8.39 -7.50 -5.42
N LEU A 10 7.20 -7.59 -4.84
CA LEU A 10 6.33 -6.43 -4.65
C LEU A 10 6.51 -5.92 -3.22
N ILE A 11 6.67 -4.61 -3.11
CA ILE A 11 6.81 -3.97 -1.82
C ILE A 11 5.62 -3.04 -1.64
N LEU A 12 4.90 -3.23 -0.53
CA LEU A 12 3.75 -2.40 -0.21
C LEU A 12 4.20 -1.17 0.56
N VAL A 13 3.73 -0.01 0.14
CA VAL A 13 4.00 1.25 0.86
C VAL A 13 2.66 1.87 1.20
N THR A 14 2.43 2.13 2.49
CA THR A 14 1.16 2.65 2.97
C THR A 14 1.33 3.99 3.64
N CYS A 15 0.25 4.74 3.77
CA CYS A 15 0.28 5.95 4.57
C CYS A 15 0.36 5.57 6.04
N SER A 16 0.90 6.48 6.85
CA SER A 16 1.18 6.22 8.25
C SER A 16 0.22 6.95 9.19
N GLY A 17 -0.93 7.35 8.68
CA GLY A 17 -1.88 8.12 9.46
C GLY A 17 -2.55 7.31 10.56
N VAL A 18 -3.06 8.02 11.58
CA VAL A 18 -3.82 7.41 12.66
C VAL A 18 -5.33 7.41 12.37
N SER A 19 -5.75 7.98 11.23
CA SER A 19 -7.14 7.95 10.81
C SER A 19 -7.58 6.53 10.49
N ASN A 20 -8.88 6.30 10.43
CA ASN A 20 -9.40 4.98 10.10
C ASN A 20 -8.86 4.47 8.76
N VAL A 21 -8.83 5.33 7.75
CA VAL A 21 -8.32 4.91 6.43
C VAL A 21 -6.81 4.71 6.43
N GLY A 22 -6.07 5.47 7.25
CA GLY A 22 -4.63 5.24 7.43
C GLY A 22 -4.35 3.89 8.07
N LYS A 23 -5.07 3.58 9.16
CA LYS A 23 -4.97 2.27 9.81
C LYS A 23 -5.37 1.15 8.87
N LEU A 24 -6.40 1.39 8.05
CA LEU A 24 -6.89 0.42 7.09
C LEU A 24 -5.80 0.00 6.10
N THR A 25 -5.06 0.97 5.56
CA THR A 25 -3.99 0.66 4.60
C THR A 25 -2.92 -0.21 5.24
N ALA A 26 -2.51 0.11 6.46
CA ALA A 26 -1.49 -0.65 7.16
C ALA A 26 -1.95 -2.06 7.47
N GLN A 27 -3.18 -2.23 7.92
CA GLN A 27 -3.71 -3.56 8.23
C GLN A 27 -3.88 -4.41 6.98
N ALA A 28 -4.38 -3.82 5.89
CA ALA A 28 -4.50 -4.55 4.63
C ALA A 28 -3.14 -5.02 4.12
N ALA A 29 -2.13 -4.14 4.18
CA ALA A 29 -0.79 -4.51 3.75
C ALA A 29 -0.20 -5.63 4.60
N GLY A 30 -0.38 -5.57 5.92
CA GLY A 30 0.09 -6.62 6.82
C GLY A 30 -0.54 -7.96 6.51
N VAL A 31 -1.85 -7.99 6.24
CA VAL A 31 -2.55 -9.21 5.88
C VAL A 31 -2.06 -9.77 4.54
N LEU A 32 -1.83 -8.90 3.55
CA LEU A 32 -1.32 -9.33 2.25
C LEU A 32 0.05 -9.99 2.37
N VAL A 33 0.94 -9.41 3.15
CA VAL A 33 2.27 -10.00 3.37
C VAL A 33 2.15 -11.37 4.05
N GLN A 34 1.23 -11.51 5.00
CA GLN A 34 1.01 -12.79 5.68
C GLN A 34 0.39 -13.85 4.78
N ARG A 35 -0.58 -13.45 3.95
CA ARG A 35 -1.29 -14.40 3.08
C ARG A 35 -0.48 -14.79 1.85
N GLU A 36 0.32 -13.87 1.33
CA GLU A 36 1.03 -14.09 0.07
C GLU A 36 2.50 -13.64 0.21
N PRO A 37 3.28 -14.30 1.08
CA PRO A 37 4.67 -13.90 1.32
C PRO A 37 5.58 -14.09 0.11
N ASP A 38 5.19 -14.96 -0.83
CA ASP A 38 5.95 -15.15 -2.06
C ASP A 38 5.77 -14.01 -3.05
N LEU A 39 4.66 -13.28 -2.93
CA LEU A 39 4.35 -12.17 -3.83
C LEU A 39 4.74 -10.82 -3.23
N PHE A 40 4.48 -10.64 -1.94
CA PHE A 40 4.76 -9.38 -1.25
C PHE A 40 5.96 -9.56 -0.31
N GLU A 41 7.07 -8.95 -0.68
CA GLU A 41 8.30 -9.10 0.10
C GLU A 41 8.28 -8.31 1.40
N GLY A 42 7.61 -7.16 1.40
CA GLY A 42 7.61 -6.33 2.58
C GLY A 42 6.57 -5.23 2.57
N HIS A 43 6.46 -4.57 3.70
CA HIS A 43 5.54 -3.47 3.93
C HIS A 43 6.29 -2.32 4.60
N LEU A 44 6.23 -1.15 3.99
CA LEU A 44 6.80 0.09 4.53
C LEU A 44 5.70 1.11 4.71
N HIS A 45 5.87 2.02 5.64
CA HIS A 45 4.94 3.14 5.79
C HIS A 45 5.64 4.47 5.59
N ALA A 46 4.85 5.50 5.26
CA ALA A 46 5.38 6.78 4.79
C ALA A 46 6.26 7.52 5.80
N LYS A 47 6.18 7.18 7.08
CA LYS A 47 7.01 7.82 8.10
C LYS A 47 8.38 7.20 8.28
N GLN A 48 8.65 6.07 7.63
CA GLN A 48 9.98 5.47 7.73
C GLN A 48 11.03 6.38 7.11
N SER A 49 12.26 6.23 7.56
CA SER A 49 13.33 7.08 7.08
C SER A 49 13.58 6.84 5.59
N THR A 50 14.02 7.88 4.89
CA THR A 50 14.38 7.80 3.48
C THR A 50 15.39 6.70 3.23
N ARG A 51 16.39 6.60 4.11
CA ARG A 51 17.44 5.59 4.01
C ARG A 51 16.88 4.17 4.07
N ASP A 52 15.99 3.92 5.03
CA ASP A 52 15.39 2.60 5.19
C ASP A 52 14.54 2.24 3.99
N MET A 53 13.76 3.19 3.50
CA MET A 53 12.91 2.94 2.33
C MET A 53 13.73 2.63 1.09
N ASP A 54 14.79 3.40 0.84
CA ASP A 54 15.65 3.15 -0.31
C ASP A 54 16.29 1.77 -0.24
N ALA A 55 16.77 1.38 0.94
CA ALA A 55 17.42 0.10 1.13
C ALA A 55 16.48 -1.08 0.84
N VAL A 56 15.23 -0.96 1.27
CA VAL A 56 14.25 -2.05 1.06
C VAL A 56 13.73 -2.07 -0.37
N ILE A 57 13.45 -0.90 -0.93
CA ILE A 57 12.84 -0.82 -2.27
C ILE A 57 13.83 -1.20 -3.37
N ASN A 58 15.03 -0.75 -3.27
CA ASN A 58 16.17 -0.99 -4.17
C ASN A 58 15.88 -1.92 -5.37
N GLY A 59 15.25 -1.35 -6.40
CA GLY A 59 14.96 -2.10 -7.63
C GLY A 59 13.71 -2.95 -7.60
N GLY A 60 13.03 -3.05 -6.46
CA GLY A 60 11.77 -3.76 -6.36
C GLY A 60 10.61 -2.96 -6.94
N LYS A 61 9.50 -3.63 -7.19
CA LYS A 61 8.29 -2.98 -7.65
C LYS A 61 7.44 -2.53 -6.47
N VAL A 62 6.88 -1.34 -6.58
CA VAL A 62 6.18 -0.72 -5.46
C VAL A 62 4.68 -0.65 -5.72
N VAL A 63 3.90 -1.10 -4.75
CA VAL A 63 2.45 -0.96 -4.72
C VAL A 63 2.14 0.01 -3.59
N VAL A 64 1.57 1.16 -3.94
CA VAL A 64 1.23 2.20 -2.96
C VAL A 64 -0.24 2.09 -2.59
N ILE A 65 -0.53 2.08 -1.30
CA ILE A 65 -1.90 2.11 -0.80
C ILE A 65 -2.03 3.33 0.12
N ASP A 66 -2.66 4.36 -0.40
CA ASP A 66 -2.95 5.57 0.39
C ASP A 66 -4.36 5.49 0.98
N GLY A 67 -4.55 6.10 2.14
CA GLY A 67 -5.85 6.11 2.80
C GLY A 67 -6.84 7.05 2.12
N CYS A 68 -6.37 8.22 1.72
CA CYS A 68 -7.23 9.25 1.16
C CYS A 68 -6.48 10.10 0.14
N GLY A 69 -7.17 11.11 -0.39
CA GLY A 69 -6.63 11.98 -1.42
C GLY A 69 -5.40 12.79 -1.03
N ASP A 70 -5.03 12.80 0.24
CA ASP A 70 -3.78 13.45 0.66
C ASP A 70 -2.55 12.74 0.12
N ARG A 71 -2.66 11.44 -0.16
CA ARG A 71 -1.63 10.65 -0.84
C ARG A 71 -0.26 10.72 -0.17
N CYS A 72 -0.23 10.55 1.15
CA CYS A 72 1.02 10.69 1.92
C CYS A 72 2.10 9.71 1.46
N ALA A 73 1.74 8.47 1.17
CA ALA A 73 2.71 7.47 0.72
C ALA A 73 3.22 7.79 -0.68
N ALA A 74 2.34 8.18 -1.59
CA ALA A 74 2.75 8.54 -2.95
C ALA A 74 3.67 9.76 -2.94
N LYS A 75 3.37 10.75 -2.10
CA LYS A 75 4.21 11.94 -1.97
C LYS A 75 5.59 11.60 -1.43
N LYS A 76 5.67 10.67 -0.48
CA LYS A 76 6.94 10.22 0.06
C LYS A 76 7.80 9.59 -1.03
N LEU A 77 7.21 8.70 -1.82
CA LEU A 77 7.95 8.06 -2.92
C LEU A 77 8.38 9.07 -3.98
N LYS A 78 7.55 10.06 -4.26
CA LYS A 78 7.91 11.11 -5.21
C LYS A 78 9.14 11.87 -4.73
N SER A 79 9.26 12.12 -3.43
CA SER A 79 10.43 12.80 -2.88
C SER A 79 11.69 11.96 -3.03
N LEU A 80 11.56 10.65 -3.21
CA LEU A 80 12.67 9.71 -3.42
C LEU A 80 12.89 9.41 -4.90
N CYS A 81 12.16 10.07 -5.79
CA CYS A 81 12.19 9.82 -7.23
C CYS A 81 11.80 8.39 -7.59
N ILE A 82 10.90 7.79 -6.82
CA ILE A 82 10.39 6.45 -7.06
C ILE A 82 8.97 6.54 -7.60
N THR A 83 8.72 5.88 -8.73
CA THR A 83 7.39 5.82 -9.33
C THR A 83 6.71 4.52 -8.95
N PRO A 84 5.54 4.56 -8.30
CA PRO A 84 4.84 3.32 -7.98
C PRO A 84 4.33 2.62 -9.23
N HIS A 85 4.33 1.31 -9.22
CA HIS A 85 3.78 0.49 -10.30
C HIS A 85 2.26 0.43 -10.20
N ILE A 86 1.74 0.45 -8.98
CA ILE A 86 0.31 0.44 -8.70
C ILE A 86 0.05 1.43 -7.58
N HIS A 87 -1.01 2.22 -7.72
CA HIS A 87 -1.41 3.18 -6.69
C HIS A 87 -2.90 3.05 -6.42
N ILE A 88 -3.24 2.73 -5.19
CA ILE A 88 -4.62 2.54 -4.74
C ILE A 88 -4.90 3.52 -3.62
N ILE A 89 -6.07 4.11 -3.64
CA ILE A 89 -6.53 5.03 -2.61
C ILE A 89 -7.78 4.44 -1.96
N ALA A 90 -7.71 4.16 -0.65
CA ALA A 90 -8.78 3.45 0.04
C ALA A 90 -10.13 4.14 -0.08
N THR A 91 -10.17 5.48 0.01
CA THR A 91 -11.43 6.21 -0.11
C THR A 91 -12.05 6.10 -1.51
N GLU A 92 -11.24 5.85 -2.53
CA GLU A 92 -11.74 5.64 -3.89
C GLU A 92 -12.25 4.23 -4.12
N GLU A 93 -11.97 3.32 -3.18
CA GLU A 93 -12.43 1.94 -3.24
C GLU A 93 -13.64 1.70 -2.33
N GLY A 94 -14.38 2.75 -2.00
CA GLY A 94 -15.61 2.64 -1.24
C GLY A 94 -15.45 2.79 0.27
N ASN A 95 -14.25 3.00 0.76
CA ASN A 95 -14.01 3.16 2.20
C ASN A 95 -14.14 4.62 2.60
N LYS A 96 -14.86 4.89 3.67
CA LYS A 96 -15.13 6.25 4.10
C LYS A 96 -14.24 6.65 5.25
N LYS A 97 -13.86 7.93 5.29
CA LYS A 97 -13.16 8.48 6.43
C LYS A 97 -14.11 8.44 7.65
N ASN A 98 -13.59 8.01 8.78
CA ASN A 98 -14.35 7.91 10.01
C ASN A 98 -13.46 8.22 11.22
N GLY A 99 -12.88 9.42 11.24
CA GLY A 99 -12.05 9.87 12.33
C GLY A 99 -10.88 8.92 12.59
N MET A 100 -10.77 8.46 13.84
CA MET A 100 -9.73 7.52 14.24
C MET A 100 -10.31 6.14 14.59
N ALA A 101 -11.49 5.82 14.06
CA ALA A 101 -12.12 4.53 14.29
C ALA A 101 -11.24 3.39 13.78
N ASP A 102 -11.37 2.22 14.39
CA ASP A 102 -10.65 1.05 13.92
C ASP A 102 -11.26 0.53 12.63
N PRO A 103 -10.45 0.04 11.70
CA PRO A 103 -10.96 -0.56 10.46
C PRO A 103 -11.80 -1.80 10.74
N LEU A 104 -12.84 -1.97 9.93
CA LEU A 104 -13.70 -3.15 10.01
C LEU A 104 -13.13 -4.25 9.09
N PHE A 105 -13.43 -5.49 9.44
CA PHE A 105 -12.96 -6.63 8.66
C PHE A 105 -13.36 -6.51 7.18
N ASP A 106 -14.60 -6.12 6.91
CA ASP A 106 -15.09 -5.98 5.53
C ASP A 106 -14.33 -4.90 4.77
N GLU A 107 -13.93 -3.83 5.44
CA GLU A 107 -13.15 -2.76 4.84
C GLU A 107 -11.76 -3.27 4.45
N ILE A 108 -11.15 -4.05 5.32
CA ILE A 108 -9.83 -4.64 5.05
C ILE A 108 -9.93 -5.56 3.84
N GLU A 109 -10.92 -6.43 3.79
CA GLU A 109 -11.10 -7.37 2.68
C GLU A 109 -11.40 -6.65 1.37
N THR A 110 -12.17 -5.57 1.40
CA THR A 110 -12.46 -4.77 0.22
C THR A 110 -11.17 -4.17 -0.36
N LEU A 111 -10.32 -3.65 0.51
CA LEU A 111 -9.07 -3.04 0.08
C LEU A 111 -8.10 -4.10 -0.46
N ILE A 112 -8.03 -5.26 0.19
CA ILE A 112 -7.23 -6.39 -0.28
C ILE A 112 -7.69 -6.81 -1.68
N ALA A 113 -8.98 -6.90 -1.90
CA ALA A 113 -9.53 -7.27 -3.20
C ALA A 113 -9.14 -6.24 -4.26
N ALA A 114 -9.13 -4.95 -3.92
CA ALA A 114 -8.72 -3.91 -4.84
C ALA A 114 -7.25 -4.05 -5.25
N VAL A 115 -6.38 -4.34 -4.29
CA VAL A 115 -4.97 -4.58 -4.58
C VAL A 115 -4.79 -5.76 -5.51
N ARG A 116 -5.46 -6.88 -5.21
CA ARG A 116 -5.36 -8.08 -6.04
C ARG A 116 -5.89 -7.85 -7.44
N ARG A 117 -6.96 -7.09 -7.57
CA ARG A 117 -7.53 -6.78 -8.89
C ARG A 117 -6.50 -6.03 -9.75
N GLU A 118 -5.82 -5.06 -9.18
CA GLU A 118 -4.85 -4.27 -9.92
C GLU A 118 -3.61 -5.09 -10.31
N ILE A 119 -3.20 -6.00 -9.47
CA ILE A 119 -2.04 -6.85 -9.74
C ILE A 119 -2.34 -7.85 -10.86
N LYS A 120 -3.58 -8.31 -10.96
CA LYS A 120 -3.97 -9.33 -11.93
C LYS A 120 -4.28 -8.81 -13.33
N GLN A 121 -4.34 -7.52 -13.48
CA GLN A 121 -4.64 -6.93 -14.79
C GLN A 121 -3.51 -7.11 -15.80
#